data_948f17847ea752ac208b223c120a90e5
#
_entry.id   948f17847ea752ac208b223c120a90e5
#
_cell.length_a   1.000
_cell.length_b   1.000
_cell.length_c   1.000
_cell.angle_alpha   90.00
_cell.angle_beta   90.00
_cell.angle_gamma   90.00
#
_symmetry.space_group_name_H-M   'P 1'
#
loop_
_entity.id
_entity.type
_entity.pdbx_description
1 polymer ?
#
loop_
_entity_poly.entity_id
_entity_poly.type
_entity_poly.pdbx_seq_one_letter_code
_entity_poly.pdbx_strand_id
1 'polypeptide(L)'
;MQDSTFDVIVLGLGAMGAATLYQLAKRGVRVAGIDRYAPPHELGSSHGATRITRQAVGEGAAYVPLAIRSQQLWRELEAERGARLFEQCGVLIMTATATATSHHGRPDFTRATLELARQYGIPHEAWDGAAIRQRFPQFRVADDALGYFEPGGGYLYPEACIQAQLDGARVRGAQIHTDTVIERLEADEQGVRLHSAQGSWRAKRVIVAAGMWSAELLGAPFDRLLRVCRQTLHWFEVAKPGLFPADSPSFILAHGSGDSDLFYGFPPLPGENAVKVATEQYQNNTTPTEIDRSIQPEESNRLFSDQVGRWVGGLADRAVRSAVCAYTVTPDFGFIVDDHPALPGVTVISACSGHGFKHSAALGEALAQRVTTGRSDIDLDSFGLARFG
;
A
#
# COMPACT_ATOMS: atom_id res chain seq x y z
N MET A 1 1.77 -33.45 18.48
CA MET A 1 1.52 -32.02 18.67
C MET A 1 0.01 -31.82 18.61
N GLN A 2 -0.61 -31.16 19.62
CA GLN A 2 -2.05 -30.91 19.57
C GLN A 2 -2.34 -29.93 18.41
N ASP A 3 -3.23 -30.32 17.51
CA ASP A 3 -3.78 -29.41 16.47
C ASP A 3 -4.45 -28.24 17.18
N SER A 4 -3.77 -27.11 17.21
CA SER A 4 -4.37 -25.86 17.76
C SER A 4 -5.44 -25.39 16.79
N THR A 5 -6.70 -25.49 17.21
CA THR A 5 -7.83 -25.07 16.38
C THR A 5 -8.17 -23.61 16.64
N PHE A 6 -8.21 -22.78 15.61
CA PHE A 6 -8.58 -21.37 15.66
C PHE A 6 -9.93 -21.13 14.96
N ASP A 7 -10.58 -20.03 15.27
CA ASP A 7 -11.73 -19.62 14.47
C ASP A 7 -11.25 -19.07 13.13
N VAL A 8 -10.16 -18.27 13.15
CA VAL A 8 -9.54 -17.72 11.95
C VAL A 8 -8.02 -17.82 12.04
N ILE A 9 -7.37 -18.12 10.92
CA ILE A 9 -5.94 -17.90 10.72
C ILE A 9 -5.75 -16.85 9.62
N VAL A 10 -4.90 -15.86 9.90
CA VAL A 10 -4.44 -14.87 8.91
C VAL A 10 -3.05 -15.28 8.44
N LEU A 11 -2.90 -15.56 7.16
CA LEU A 11 -1.64 -15.99 6.54
C LEU A 11 -1.01 -14.84 5.77
N GLY A 12 0.20 -14.43 6.19
CA GLY A 12 0.87 -13.22 5.78
C GLY A 12 0.49 -12.04 6.67
N LEU A 13 1.48 -11.44 7.36
CA LEU A 13 1.28 -10.38 8.34
C LEU A 13 1.91 -9.04 7.91
N GLY A 14 1.96 -8.80 6.59
CA GLY A 14 2.22 -7.50 6.01
C GLY A 14 1.07 -6.51 6.26
N ALA A 15 0.94 -5.47 5.44
CA ALA A 15 -0.05 -4.41 5.62
C ALA A 15 -1.49 -4.93 5.80
N MET A 16 -1.93 -5.85 4.93
CA MET A 16 -3.31 -6.36 4.95
C MET A 16 -3.54 -7.35 6.10
N GLY A 17 -2.59 -8.25 6.30
CA GLY A 17 -2.74 -9.28 7.32
C GLY A 17 -2.59 -8.75 8.74
N ALA A 18 -1.67 -7.83 9.01
CA ALA A 18 -1.54 -7.20 10.32
C ALA A 18 -2.82 -6.43 10.70
N ALA A 19 -3.39 -5.67 9.75
CA ALA A 19 -4.65 -4.97 9.94
C ALA A 19 -5.81 -5.94 10.22
N THR A 20 -5.91 -7.01 9.44
CA THR A 20 -6.96 -8.02 9.60
C THR A 20 -6.84 -8.75 10.94
N LEU A 21 -5.62 -9.17 11.30
CA LEU A 21 -5.35 -9.84 12.57
C LEU A 21 -5.74 -8.97 13.78
N TYR A 22 -5.31 -7.69 13.75
CA TYR A 22 -5.66 -6.73 14.79
C TYR A 22 -7.16 -6.55 14.93
N GLN A 23 -7.87 -6.38 13.83
CA GLN A 23 -9.30 -6.14 13.83
C GLN A 23 -10.12 -7.38 14.26
N LEU A 24 -9.67 -8.59 13.93
CA LEU A 24 -10.26 -9.84 14.41
C LEU A 24 -10.05 -9.99 15.93
N ALA A 25 -8.82 -9.77 16.40
CA ALA A 25 -8.50 -9.84 17.83
C ALA A 25 -9.30 -8.78 18.62
N LYS A 26 -9.46 -7.55 18.08
CA LYS A 26 -10.28 -6.48 18.69
C LYS A 26 -11.76 -6.88 18.86
N ARG A 27 -12.25 -7.81 18.02
CA ARG A 27 -13.60 -8.35 18.07
C ARG A 27 -13.73 -9.64 18.88
N GLY A 28 -12.67 -10.05 19.58
CA GLY A 28 -12.67 -11.24 20.43
C GLY A 28 -12.63 -12.57 19.66
N VAL A 29 -12.29 -12.56 18.37
CA VAL A 29 -12.13 -13.79 17.58
C VAL A 29 -10.89 -14.54 18.06
N ARG A 30 -10.98 -15.85 18.25
CA ARG A 30 -9.82 -16.71 18.53
C ARG A 30 -8.99 -16.85 17.25
N VAL A 31 -7.98 -15.98 17.12
CA VAL A 31 -7.22 -15.81 15.87
C VAL A 31 -5.73 -16.10 16.05
N ALA A 32 -5.12 -16.70 15.02
CA ALA A 32 -3.68 -16.75 14.83
C ALA A 32 -3.25 -16.04 13.55
N GLY A 33 -2.06 -15.45 13.59
CA GLY A 33 -1.36 -14.94 12.44
C GLY A 33 -0.13 -15.78 12.17
N ILE A 34 0.12 -16.11 10.90
CA ILE A 34 1.30 -16.86 10.47
C ILE A 34 2.01 -16.06 9.38
N ASP A 35 3.32 -15.91 9.50
CA ASP A 35 4.14 -15.28 8.47
C ASP A 35 5.42 -16.08 8.23
N ARG A 36 5.87 -16.09 6.98
CA ARG A 36 7.11 -16.77 6.60
C ARG A 36 8.37 -16.09 7.13
N TYR A 37 8.24 -14.82 7.56
CA TYR A 37 9.30 -14.01 8.15
C TYR A 37 8.81 -13.36 9.44
N ALA A 38 9.63 -12.52 10.06
CA ALA A 38 9.25 -11.71 11.22
C ALA A 38 8.88 -10.27 10.79
N PRO A 39 7.59 -9.94 10.57
CA PRO A 39 7.15 -8.59 10.19
C PRO A 39 7.25 -7.60 11.38
N PRO A 40 7.56 -6.30 11.07
CA PRO A 40 7.81 -5.74 9.76
C PRO A 40 9.19 -6.13 9.21
N HIS A 41 9.28 -6.42 7.90
CA HIS A 41 10.50 -6.81 7.23
C HIS A 41 10.59 -6.19 5.83
N GLU A 42 11.79 -6.19 5.23
CA GLU A 42 12.06 -5.57 3.92
C GLU A 42 11.87 -6.52 2.72
N LEU A 43 11.41 -7.75 2.95
CA LEU A 43 11.30 -8.78 1.92
C LEU A 43 9.98 -8.73 1.12
N GLY A 44 8.99 -7.98 1.61
CA GLY A 44 7.67 -7.84 0.98
C GLY A 44 7.47 -6.48 0.32
N SER A 45 6.19 -6.02 0.35
CA SER A 45 5.76 -4.75 -0.26
C SER A 45 5.56 -3.63 0.77
N SER A 46 5.70 -3.89 2.07
CA SER A 46 5.25 -3.00 3.14
C SER A 46 6.41 -2.41 3.95
N HIS A 47 7.42 -1.87 3.27
CA HIS A 47 8.60 -1.26 3.89
C HIS A 47 9.05 -0.01 3.14
N GLY A 48 10.13 0.65 3.60
CA GLY A 48 10.75 1.80 2.96
C GLY A 48 10.29 3.13 3.52
N ALA A 49 10.07 3.18 4.83
CA ALA A 49 9.86 4.35 5.69
C ALA A 49 8.54 5.10 5.51
N THR A 50 7.98 5.20 4.30
CA THR A 50 6.80 6.04 4.04
C THR A 50 5.85 5.45 3.01
N ARG A 51 4.53 5.74 3.15
CA ARG A 51 3.47 5.48 2.15
C ARG A 51 2.50 6.65 2.12
N ILE A 52 2.19 7.17 0.92
CA ILE A 52 1.19 8.23 0.77
C ILE A 52 -0.16 7.76 1.31
N THR A 53 -0.84 8.63 2.08
CA THR A 53 -2.24 8.49 2.44
C THR A 53 -3.01 9.73 2.07
N ARG A 54 -4.15 9.55 1.42
CA ARG A 54 -5.08 10.58 0.96
C ARG A 54 -6.49 10.01 0.90
N GLN A 55 -7.49 10.85 0.96
CA GLN A 55 -8.90 10.43 0.95
C GLN A 55 -9.46 10.37 -0.47
N ALA A 56 -9.20 11.38 -1.30
CA ALA A 56 -9.57 11.32 -2.70
C ALA A 56 -8.60 10.43 -3.49
N VAL A 57 -9.15 9.37 -4.06
CA VAL A 57 -8.38 8.30 -4.70
C VAL A 57 -8.76 8.21 -6.17
N GLY A 58 -7.96 8.83 -7.05
CA GLY A 58 -8.23 8.92 -8.50
C GLY A 58 -8.32 7.56 -9.20
N GLU A 59 -7.89 6.50 -8.56
CA GLU A 59 -8.02 5.11 -8.99
C GLU A 59 -9.48 4.63 -9.03
N GLY A 60 -10.41 5.31 -8.30
CA GLY A 60 -11.85 5.07 -8.44
C GLY A 60 -12.65 5.25 -7.16
N ALA A 61 -13.95 5.46 -7.34
CA ALA A 61 -14.90 5.76 -6.27
C ALA A 61 -14.96 4.67 -5.17
N ALA A 62 -14.81 3.41 -5.53
CA ALA A 62 -14.85 2.28 -4.57
C ALA A 62 -13.73 2.35 -3.51
N TYR A 63 -12.63 3.05 -3.81
CA TYR A 63 -11.49 3.17 -2.88
C TYR A 63 -11.67 4.30 -1.87
N VAL A 64 -12.51 5.30 -2.15
CA VAL A 64 -12.66 6.51 -1.32
C VAL A 64 -13.16 6.18 0.10
N PRO A 65 -14.22 5.38 0.29
CA PRO A 65 -14.67 4.98 1.63
C PRO A 65 -13.58 4.25 2.43
N LEU A 66 -12.81 3.38 1.76
CA LEU A 66 -11.67 2.66 2.38
C LEU A 66 -10.58 3.63 2.83
N ALA A 67 -10.25 4.64 2.01
CA ALA A 67 -9.22 5.62 2.34
C ALA A 67 -9.63 6.51 3.53
N ILE A 68 -10.87 7.02 3.50
CA ILE A 68 -11.43 7.83 4.59
C ILE A 68 -11.42 7.03 5.90
N ARG A 69 -11.97 5.80 5.89
CA ARG A 69 -12.03 4.96 7.10
C ARG A 69 -10.63 4.56 7.59
N SER A 70 -9.70 4.28 6.68
CA SER A 70 -8.33 3.95 7.05
C SER A 70 -7.65 5.09 7.80
N GLN A 71 -7.80 6.34 7.38
CA GLN A 71 -7.22 7.48 8.09
C GLN A 71 -7.79 7.61 9.51
N GLN A 72 -9.09 7.40 9.69
CA GLN A 72 -9.72 7.36 11.03
C GLN A 72 -9.11 6.25 11.89
N LEU A 73 -8.99 5.05 11.34
CA LEU A 73 -8.44 3.89 12.07
C LEU A 73 -6.96 4.08 12.42
N TRP A 74 -6.16 4.77 11.59
CA TRP A 74 -4.79 5.12 11.95
C TRP A 74 -4.75 6.08 13.13
N ARG A 75 -5.61 7.10 13.17
CA ARG A 75 -5.72 8.04 14.30
C ARG A 75 -6.22 7.34 15.57
N GLU A 76 -7.19 6.43 15.45
CA GLU A 76 -7.65 5.60 16.56
C GLU A 76 -6.49 4.76 17.14
N LEU A 77 -5.69 4.13 16.26
CA LEU A 77 -4.56 3.31 16.66
C LEU A 77 -3.42 4.13 17.27
N GLU A 78 -3.13 5.33 16.75
CA GLU A 78 -2.19 6.28 17.35
C GLU A 78 -2.58 6.61 18.79
N ALA A 79 -3.86 6.95 18.99
CA ALA A 79 -4.37 7.29 20.32
C ALA A 79 -4.33 6.06 21.29
N GLU A 80 -4.63 4.88 20.78
CA GLU A 80 -4.63 3.65 21.58
C GLU A 80 -3.21 3.21 21.98
N ARG A 81 -2.23 3.36 21.06
CA ARG A 81 -0.88 2.79 21.22
C ARG A 81 0.18 3.80 21.63
N GLY A 82 -0.12 5.11 21.59
CA GLY A 82 0.87 6.17 21.76
C GLY A 82 1.96 6.18 20.67
N ALA A 83 1.65 5.65 19.50
CA ALA A 83 2.59 5.52 18.40
C ALA A 83 2.37 6.65 17.37
N ARG A 84 3.43 7.07 16.68
CA ARG A 84 3.35 7.98 15.53
C ARG A 84 3.23 7.15 14.26
N LEU A 85 2.06 7.15 13.63
CA LEU A 85 1.76 6.32 12.47
C LEU A 85 1.48 7.14 11.20
N PHE A 86 0.87 8.32 11.38
CA PHE A 86 0.42 9.18 10.30
C PHE A 86 0.93 10.62 10.47
N GLU A 87 1.75 11.05 9.51
CA GLU A 87 2.17 12.44 9.39
C GLU A 87 1.29 13.19 8.40
N GLN A 88 0.52 14.14 8.90
CA GLN A 88 -0.38 14.96 8.10
C GLN A 88 0.34 16.20 7.57
N CYS A 89 1.15 16.04 6.54
CA CYS A 89 1.87 17.13 5.86
C CYS A 89 1.17 17.62 4.58
N GLY A 90 -0.02 17.09 4.28
CA GLY A 90 -0.70 17.31 3.00
C GLY A 90 -0.21 16.37 1.89
N VAL A 91 -1.04 16.27 0.85
CA VAL A 91 -0.69 15.58 -0.40
C VAL A 91 -0.95 16.51 -1.58
N LEU A 92 0.04 16.69 -2.43
CA LEU A 92 -0.07 17.42 -3.69
C LEU A 92 0.01 16.44 -4.88
N ILE A 93 -1.08 16.30 -5.60
CA ILE A 93 -1.08 15.60 -6.90
C ILE A 93 -1.08 16.67 -7.97
N MET A 94 -0.12 16.60 -8.88
CA MET A 94 0.04 17.66 -9.90
C MET A 94 0.47 17.11 -11.24
N THR A 95 0.12 17.85 -12.28
CA THR A 95 0.68 17.69 -13.63
C THR A 95 1.85 18.64 -13.80
N ALA A 96 2.81 18.31 -14.66
CA ALA A 96 3.90 19.22 -14.99
C ALA A 96 3.47 20.35 -15.95
N THR A 97 2.50 20.05 -16.80
CA THR A 97 1.88 20.94 -17.80
C THR A 97 0.38 20.61 -17.91
N ALA A 98 -0.38 21.33 -18.75
CA ALA A 98 -1.79 21.03 -19.02
C ALA A 98 -2.04 19.71 -19.77
N THR A 99 -1.00 18.98 -20.14
CA THR A 99 -1.14 17.70 -20.88
C THR A 99 -1.94 16.70 -20.05
N ALA A 100 -2.92 16.06 -20.67
CA ALA A 100 -3.68 14.97 -20.07
C ALA A 100 -2.72 13.84 -19.64
N THR A 101 -2.89 13.34 -18.45
CA THR A 101 -2.02 12.30 -17.88
C THR A 101 -2.80 11.00 -17.70
N SER A 102 -2.14 9.87 -17.92
CA SER A 102 -2.69 8.55 -17.64
C SER A 102 -2.07 7.97 -16.37
N HIS A 103 -2.84 7.24 -15.61
CA HIS A 103 -2.36 6.46 -14.47
C HIS A 103 -3.21 5.21 -14.32
N HIS A 104 -2.58 4.04 -14.27
CA HIS A 104 -3.28 2.74 -14.24
C HIS A 104 -4.30 2.57 -15.38
N GLY A 105 -3.96 3.05 -16.58
CA GLY A 105 -4.87 3.04 -17.74
C GLY A 105 -6.05 3.99 -17.62
N ARG A 106 -6.09 4.88 -16.62
CA ARG A 106 -7.14 5.88 -16.42
C ARG A 106 -6.66 7.26 -16.85
N PRO A 107 -7.34 7.91 -17.82
CA PRO A 107 -6.98 9.25 -18.25
C PRO A 107 -7.30 10.29 -17.18
N ASP A 108 -6.58 11.41 -17.23
CA ASP A 108 -6.81 12.59 -16.40
C ASP A 108 -6.85 12.32 -14.89
N PHE A 109 -5.89 11.54 -14.37
CA PHE A 109 -5.83 11.12 -12.98
C PHE A 109 -5.99 12.28 -11.96
N THR A 110 -5.34 13.43 -12.21
CA THR A 110 -5.47 14.60 -11.33
C THR A 110 -6.89 15.18 -11.36
N ARG A 111 -7.53 15.26 -12.54
CA ARG A 111 -8.92 15.71 -12.65
C ARG A 111 -9.89 14.73 -12.03
N ALA A 112 -9.71 13.43 -12.26
CA ALA A 112 -10.52 12.39 -11.61
C ALA A 112 -10.43 12.48 -10.08
N THR A 113 -9.24 12.76 -9.54
CA THR A 113 -9.06 12.97 -8.08
C THR A 113 -9.84 14.19 -7.60
N LEU A 114 -9.78 15.32 -8.33
CA LEU A 114 -10.55 16.54 -8.02
C LEU A 114 -12.07 16.29 -8.03
N GLU A 115 -12.55 15.54 -9.02
CA GLU A 115 -13.98 15.20 -9.13
C GLU A 115 -14.46 14.33 -7.96
N LEU A 116 -13.68 13.30 -7.61
CA LEU A 116 -13.97 12.44 -6.45
C LEU A 116 -13.91 13.22 -5.14
N ALA A 117 -12.95 14.14 -4.98
CA ALA A 117 -12.89 15.00 -3.80
C ALA A 117 -14.15 15.85 -3.64
N ARG A 118 -14.66 16.42 -4.74
CA ARG A 118 -15.92 17.19 -4.73
C ARG A 118 -17.12 16.29 -4.43
N GLN A 119 -17.20 15.13 -5.07
CA GLN A 119 -18.29 14.17 -4.89
C GLN A 119 -18.42 13.70 -3.45
N TYR A 120 -17.28 13.45 -2.78
CA TYR A 120 -17.25 12.95 -1.40
C TYR A 120 -17.09 14.04 -0.34
N GLY A 121 -17.09 15.33 -0.73
CA GLY A 121 -16.95 16.45 0.20
C GLY A 121 -15.60 16.48 0.92
N ILE A 122 -14.54 15.96 0.29
CA ILE A 122 -13.20 15.94 0.87
C ILE A 122 -12.59 17.34 0.78
N PRO A 123 -12.11 17.94 1.89
CA PRO A 123 -11.47 19.25 1.88
C PRO A 123 -10.22 19.24 0.98
N HIS A 124 -10.19 20.09 -0.01
CA HIS A 124 -9.10 20.20 -0.97
C HIS A 124 -9.03 21.59 -1.59
N GLU A 125 -7.89 21.87 -2.20
CA GLU A 125 -7.65 23.08 -3.00
C GLU A 125 -7.23 22.67 -4.41
N ALA A 126 -7.70 23.41 -5.42
CA ALA A 126 -7.24 23.28 -6.80
C ALA A 126 -6.29 24.42 -7.10
N TRP A 127 -5.07 24.11 -7.54
CA TRP A 127 -4.00 25.07 -7.80
C TRP A 127 -3.56 25.05 -9.26
N ASP A 128 -3.16 26.20 -9.77
CA ASP A 128 -2.39 26.32 -11.01
C ASP A 128 -0.89 26.21 -10.73
N GLY A 129 -0.09 26.24 -11.79
CA GLY A 129 1.36 26.11 -11.66
C GLY A 129 2.00 27.28 -10.90
N ALA A 130 1.45 28.48 -10.98
CA ALA A 130 1.95 29.66 -10.26
C ALA A 130 1.73 29.49 -8.74
N ALA A 131 0.55 29.08 -8.32
CA ALA A 131 0.23 28.78 -6.92
C ALA A 131 1.11 27.65 -6.36
N ILE A 132 1.32 26.58 -7.14
CA ILE A 132 2.21 25.46 -6.74
C ILE A 132 3.63 25.99 -6.49
N ARG A 133 4.22 26.72 -7.44
CA ARG A 133 5.61 27.22 -7.31
C ARG A 133 5.75 28.28 -6.21
N GLN A 134 4.73 29.07 -5.99
CA GLN A 134 4.72 30.07 -4.89
C GLN A 134 4.74 29.38 -3.53
N ARG A 135 3.95 28.33 -3.36
CA ARG A 135 3.79 27.63 -2.09
C ARG A 135 4.91 26.63 -1.84
N PHE A 136 5.34 25.91 -2.90
CA PHE A 136 6.34 24.85 -2.87
C PHE A 136 7.39 25.05 -3.97
N PRO A 137 8.39 25.91 -3.74
CA PRO A 137 9.33 26.38 -4.75
C PRO A 137 10.27 25.30 -5.29
N GLN A 138 10.29 24.12 -4.66
CA GLN A 138 11.01 22.95 -5.17
C GLN A 138 10.38 22.39 -6.46
N PHE A 139 9.09 22.60 -6.73
CA PHE A 139 8.45 22.07 -7.92
C PHE A 139 8.59 23.02 -9.12
N ARG A 140 9.05 22.47 -10.24
CA ARG A 140 9.32 23.21 -11.50
C ARG A 140 8.23 22.90 -12.53
N VAL A 141 6.99 23.18 -12.22
CA VAL A 141 5.85 22.95 -13.12
C VAL A 141 5.57 24.20 -13.95
N ALA A 142 4.93 24.03 -15.11
CA ALA A 142 4.53 25.14 -16.01
C ALA A 142 3.34 25.93 -15.42
N ASP A 143 3.04 27.11 -15.98
CA ASP A 143 1.93 27.96 -15.51
C ASP A 143 0.57 27.28 -15.68
N ASP A 144 0.41 26.47 -16.72
CA ASP A 144 -0.80 25.72 -17.05
C ASP A 144 -0.91 24.37 -16.34
N ALA A 145 0.00 24.06 -15.42
CA ALA A 145 -0.08 22.87 -14.58
C ALA A 145 -1.35 22.85 -13.73
N LEU A 146 -1.88 21.66 -13.46
CA LEU A 146 -3.02 21.43 -12.60
C LEU A 146 -2.54 20.76 -11.30
N GLY A 147 -2.95 21.29 -10.16
CA GLY A 147 -2.67 20.76 -8.84
C GLY A 147 -3.95 20.44 -8.06
N TYR A 148 -3.94 19.31 -7.40
CA TYR A 148 -4.86 18.93 -6.34
C TYR A 148 -4.10 18.89 -5.03
N PHE A 149 -4.44 19.74 -4.07
CA PHE A 149 -3.85 19.74 -2.73
C PHE A 149 -4.88 19.30 -1.70
N GLU A 150 -4.56 18.26 -0.94
CA GLU A 150 -5.37 17.71 0.15
C GLU A 150 -4.65 17.93 1.49
N PRO A 151 -5.05 18.95 2.30
CA PRO A 151 -4.40 19.22 3.59
C PRO A 151 -4.60 18.09 4.61
N GLY A 152 -5.66 17.29 4.47
CA GLY A 152 -5.93 16.11 5.29
C GLY A 152 -5.06 14.89 4.97
N GLY A 153 -4.35 14.92 3.84
CA GLY A 153 -3.44 13.87 3.42
C GLY A 153 -2.06 13.95 4.06
N GLY A 154 -1.17 13.08 3.63
CA GLY A 154 0.21 13.02 4.11
C GLY A 154 0.83 11.64 3.87
N TYR A 155 1.60 11.15 4.84
CA TYR A 155 2.19 9.82 4.75
C TYR A 155 2.07 9.01 6.03
N LEU A 156 2.06 7.70 5.86
CA LEU A 156 2.10 6.71 6.93
C LEU A 156 3.54 6.18 7.08
N TYR A 157 3.89 5.76 8.29
CA TYR A 157 5.09 4.99 8.60
C TYR A 157 4.73 3.50 8.54
N PRO A 158 4.93 2.80 7.41
CA PRO A 158 4.36 1.46 7.19
C PRO A 158 4.86 0.42 8.19
N GLU A 159 6.14 0.45 8.55
CA GLU A 159 6.72 -0.47 9.52
C GLU A 159 6.11 -0.24 10.92
N ALA A 160 5.95 1.01 11.33
CA ALA A 160 5.32 1.36 12.61
C ALA A 160 3.83 0.98 12.64
N CYS A 161 3.13 1.17 11.52
CA CYS A 161 1.73 0.77 11.38
C CYS A 161 1.54 -0.74 11.57
N ILE A 162 2.36 -1.56 10.90
CA ILE A 162 2.34 -3.01 11.02
C ILE A 162 2.67 -3.43 12.45
N GLN A 163 3.74 -2.88 13.03
CA GLN A 163 4.15 -3.20 14.39
C GLN A 163 3.05 -2.87 15.41
N ALA A 164 2.46 -1.68 15.33
CA ALA A 164 1.39 -1.27 16.24
C ALA A 164 0.15 -2.18 16.16
N GLN A 165 -0.21 -2.62 14.95
CA GLN A 165 -1.31 -3.56 14.75
C GLN A 165 -1.00 -4.95 15.32
N LEU A 166 0.20 -5.48 15.07
CA LEU A 166 0.62 -6.78 15.60
C LEU A 166 0.70 -6.77 17.12
N ASP A 167 1.24 -5.72 17.72
CA ASP A 167 1.29 -5.57 19.18
C ASP A 167 -0.11 -5.41 19.77
N GLY A 168 -0.98 -4.65 19.10
CA GLY A 168 -2.38 -4.53 19.47
C GLY A 168 -3.13 -5.86 19.41
N ALA A 169 -2.82 -6.72 18.44
CA ALA A 169 -3.39 -8.06 18.31
C ALA A 169 -2.88 -8.99 19.42
N ARG A 170 -1.57 -8.98 19.71
CA ARG A 170 -0.97 -9.79 20.79
C ARG A 170 -1.58 -9.49 22.16
N VAL A 171 -1.73 -8.20 22.49
CA VAL A 171 -2.35 -7.77 23.76
C VAL A 171 -3.79 -8.28 23.90
N ARG A 172 -4.46 -8.54 22.78
CA ARG A 172 -5.83 -9.09 22.73
C ARG A 172 -5.89 -10.61 22.58
N GLY A 173 -4.76 -11.29 22.75
CA GLY A 173 -4.68 -12.75 22.78
C GLY A 173 -4.50 -13.41 21.40
N ALA A 174 -4.23 -12.67 20.33
CA ALA A 174 -3.85 -13.27 19.07
C ALA A 174 -2.51 -13.99 19.19
N GLN A 175 -2.42 -15.21 18.65
CA GLN A 175 -1.16 -15.93 18.52
C GLN A 175 -0.47 -15.54 17.23
N ILE A 176 0.84 -15.29 17.28
CA ILE A 176 1.62 -14.91 16.11
C ILE A 176 2.78 -15.87 15.96
N HIS A 177 2.83 -16.54 14.82
CA HIS A 177 3.86 -17.49 14.40
C HIS A 177 4.65 -16.88 13.26
N THR A 178 5.90 -16.50 13.49
CA THR A 178 6.83 -15.99 12.49
C THR A 178 7.76 -17.09 12.01
N ASP A 179 8.52 -16.81 10.95
CA ASP A 179 9.50 -17.72 10.38
C ASP A 179 8.90 -19.08 10.03
N THR A 180 7.64 -19.06 9.60
CA THR A 180 6.83 -20.24 9.34
C THR A 180 6.29 -20.21 7.90
N VAL A 181 6.85 -21.05 7.05
CA VAL A 181 6.43 -21.20 5.65
C VAL A 181 5.25 -22.16 5.58
N ILE A 182 4.10 -21.69 5.12
CA ILE A 182 2.98 -22.55 4.75
C ILE A 182 3.16 -22.98 3.31
N GLU A 183 3.23 -24.29 3.11
CA GLU A 183 3.47 -24.91 1.81
C GLU A 183 2.18 -25.27 1.07
N ARG A 184 1.10 -25.57 1.82
CA ARG A 184 -0.16 -26.01 1.26
C ARG A 184 -1.35 -25.72 2.16
N LEU A 185 -2.46 -25.39 1.55
CA LEU A 185 -3.78 -25.30 2.17
C LEU A 185 -4.64 -26.48 1.75
N GLU A 186 -5.45 -27.00 2.67
CA GLU A 186 -6.37 -28.10 2.43
C GLU A 186 -7.68 -27.81 3.15
N ALA A 187 -8.78 -27.75 2.40
CA ALA A 187 -10.12 -27.52 2.94
C ALA A 187 -10.89 -28.85 3.05
N ASP A 188 -11.53 -29.06 4.19
CA ASP A 188 -12.42 -30.19 4.46
C ASP A 188 -13.65 -29.77 5.25
N GLU A 189 -14.52 -30.69 5.63
CA GLU A 189 -15.75 -30.42 6.39
C GLU A 189 -15.49 -29.79 7.78
N GLN A 190 -14.27 -29.93 8.31
CA GLN A 190 -13.88 -29.38 9.62
C GLN A 190 -13.20 -28.00 9.51
N GLY A 191 -13.05 -27.45 8.30
CA GLY A 191 -12.42 -26.15 8.03
C GLY A 191 -11.21 -26.27 7.13
N VAL A 192 -10.20 -25.44 7.38
CA VAL A 192 -8.99 -25.36 6.55
C VAL A 192 -7.78 -25.75 7.37
N ARG A 193 -6.96 -26.65 6.83
CA ARG A 193 -5.67 -27.06 7.37
C ARG A 193 -4.54 -26.39 6.60
N LEU A 194 -3.59 -25.83 7.34
CA LEU A 194 -2.35 -25.25 6.81
C LEU A 194 -1.20 -26.19 7.13
N HIS A 195 -0.41 -26.53 6.11
CA HIS A 195 0.73 -27.44 6.24
C HIS A 195 2.05 -26.69 6.11
N SER A 196 2.99 -27.00 6.99
CA SER A 196 4.38 -26.56 6.92
C SER A 196 5.33 -27.71 7.28
N ALA A 197 6.62 -27.55 7.02
CA ALA A 197 7.65 -28.47 7.46
C ALA A 197 7.71 -28.64 9.01
N GLN A 198 7.21 -27.67 9.76
CA GLN A 198 7.26 -27.65 11.24
C GLN A 198 6.00 -28.24 11.89
N GLY A 199 4.96 -28.54 11.12
CA GLY A 199 3.68 -29.05 11.62
C GLY A 199 2.47 -28.52 10.85
N SER A 200 1.30 -28.63 11.47
CA SER A 200 0.07 -28.14 10.86
C SER A 200 -0.79 -27.34 11.85
N TRP A 201 -1.57 -26.43 11.28
CA TRP A 201 -2.58 -25.65 12.00
C TRP A 201 -3.94 -25.88 11.35
N ARG A 202 -5.00 -25.68 12.13
CA ARG A 202 -6.38 -25.78 11.63
C ARG A 202 -7.19 -24.58 12.09
N ALA A 203 -8.01 -24.06 11.17
CA ALA A 203 -8.99 -23.03 11.47
C ALA A 203 -10.32 -23.27 10.75
N LYS A 204 -11.40 -22.67 11.26
CA LYS A 204 -12.68 -22.68 10.55
C LYS A 204 -12.61 -21.88 9.25
N ARG A 205 -11.82 -20.80 9.26
CA ARG A 205 -11.56 -19.91 8.10
C ARG A 205 -10.10 -19.51 8.04
N VAL A 206 -9.61 -19.26 6.83
CA VAL A 206 -8.27 -18.72 6.59
C VAL A 206 -8.39 -17.48 5.73
N ILE A 207 -7.71 -16.39 6.11
CA ILE A 207 -7.56 -15.20 5.29
C ILE A 207 -6.12 -15.16 4.78
N VAL A 208 -5.96 -15.28 3.46
CA VAL A 208 -4.66 -15.26 2.81
C VAL A 208 -4.33 -13.84 2.37
N ALA A 209 -3.32 -13.25 3.03
CA ALA A 209 -2.79 -11.92 2.79
C ALA A 209 -1.29 -11.99 2.45
N ALA A 210 -0.87 -13.04 1.73
CA ALA A 210 0.52 -13.43 1.55
C ALA A 210 1.29 -12.57 0.51
N GLY A 211 0.70 -11.46 0.04
CA GLY A 211 1.35 -10.51 -0.87
C GLY A 211 1.88 -11.20 -2.14
N MET A 212 3.15 -11.00 -2.46
CA MET A 212 3.75 -11.55 -3.69
C MET A 212 3.84 -13.08 -3.72
N TRP A 213 3.69 -13.75 -2.58
CA TRP A 213 3.67 -15.22 -2.49
C TRP A 213 2.28 -15.83 -2.68
N SER A 214 1.24 -15.02 -2.85
CA SER A 214 -0.15 -15.49 -2.94
C SER A 214 -0.38 -16.37 -4.17
N ALA A 215 0.19 -16.03 -5.32
CA ALA A 215 0.01 -16.77 -6.56
C ALA A 215 0.51 -18.22 -6.46
N GLU A 216 1.72 -18.39 -5.91
CA GLU A 216 2.35 -19.71 -5.74
C GLU A 216 1.57 -20.60 -4.76
N LEU A 217 1.06 -20.00 -3.68
CA LEU A 217 0.34 -20.73 -2.63
C LEU A 217 -1.08 -21.13 -3.04
N LEU A 218 -1.77 -20.25 -3.78
CA LEU A 218 -3.21 -20.41 -4.05
C LEU A 218 -3.49 -21.16 -5.36
N GLY A 219 -2.57 -21.12 -6.33
CA GLY A 219 -2.83 -21.68 -7.67
C GLY A 219 -3.93 -20.92 -8.43
N ALA A 220 -4.65 -21.65 -9.29
CA ALA A 220 -5.69 -21.05 -10.12
C ALA A 220 -6.90 -20.51 -9.32
N PRO A 221 -7.43 -19.30 -9.69
CA PRO A 221 -7.06 -18.45 -10.82
C PRO A 221 -5.94 -17.45 -10.48
N PHE A 222 -5.44 -17.42 -9.25
CA PHE A 222 -4.53 -16.39 -8.73
C PHE A 222 -3.14 -16.41 -9.41
N ASP A 223 -2.69 -17.58 -9.86
CA ASP A 223 -1.45 -17.78 -10.62
C ASP A 223 -1.44 -17.00 -11.96
N ARG A 224 -2.63 -16.72 -12.52
CA ARG A 224 -2.79 -15.94 -13.76
C ARG A 224 -3.16 -14.48 -13.50
N LEU A 225 -3.79 -14.21 -12.35
CA LEU A 225 -4.28 -12.87 -12.00
C LEU A 225 -3.24 -12.04 -11.25
N LEU A 226 -2.30 -12.66 -10.56
CA LEU A 226 -1.34 -11.96 -9.70
C LEU A 226 0.06 -12.00 -10.32
N ARG A 227 0.53 -10.86 -10.75
CA ARG A 227 1.86 -10.66 -11.32
C ARG A 227 2.73 -9.89 -10.33
N VAL A 228 3.96 -10.35 -10.10
CA VAL A 228 4.93 -9.66 -9.25
C VAL A 228 5.80 -8.74 -10.10
N CYS A 229 5.94 -7.48 -9.69
CA CYS A 229 6.81 -6.50 -10.35
C CYS A 229 7.82 -5.95 -9.34
N ARG A 230 9.10 -5.94 -9.74
CA ARG A 230 10.18 -5.30 -8.96
C ARG A 230 10.00 -3.79 -9.00
N GLN A 231 10.15 -3.15 -7.85
CA GLN A 231 10.08 -1.69 -7.67
C GLN A 231 11.35 -1.20 -7.01
N THR A 232 11.74 0.05 -7.29
CA THR A 232 12.89 0.68 -6.65
C THR A 232 12.49 1.97 -5.95
N LEU A 233 13.05 2.18 -4.78
CA LEU A 233 12.86 3.36 -3.95
C LEU A 233 14.22 4.06 -3.82
N HIS A 234 14.27 5.38 -3.99
CA HIS A 234 15.51 6.14 -3.96
C HIS A 234 15.37 7.35 -3.03
N TRP A 235 16.41 7.67 -2.25
CA TRP A 235 16.46 8.85 -1.40
C TRP A 235 17.56 9.76 -1.91
N PHE A 236 17.19 10.87 -2.55
CA PHE A 236 18.11 11.86 -3.08
C PHE A 236 18.46 12.91 -2.03
N GLU A 237 19.74 13.24 -1.91
CA GLU A 237 20.25 14.23 -0.98
C GLU A 237 19.67 15.60 -1.27
N VAL A 238 19.27 16.33 -0.22
CA VAL A 238 18.83 17.72 -0.32
C VAL A 238 20.05 18.63 -0.37
N ALA A 239 20.33 19.19 -1.55
CA ALA A 239 21.42 20.14 -1.78
C ALA A 239 21.05 21.59 -1.41
N LYS A 240 19.76 21.93 -1.44
CA LYS A 240 19.25 23.28 -1.12
C LYS A 240 18.07 23.19 -0.14
N PRO A 241 18.35 23.05 1.17
CA PRO A 241 17.28 22.89 2.18
C PRO A 241 16.23 23.99 2.18
N GLY A 242 16.62 25.23 1.84
CA GLY A 242 15.70 26.37 1.78
C GLY A 242 14.59 26.26 0.72
N LEU A 243 14.67 25.28 -0.20
CA LEU A 243 13.61 24.99 -1.16
C LEU A 243 12.58 23.99 -0.63
N PHE A 244 12.84 23.37 0.53
CA PHE A 244 11.90 22.41 1.14
C PHE A 244 11.36 22.98 2.45
N PRO A 245 10.24 23.77 2.40
CA PRO A 245 9.59 24.24 3.62
C PRO A 245 9.23 23.08 4.55
N ALA A 246 9.16 23.38 5.87
CA ALA A 246 8.88 22.36 6.88
C ALA A 246 7.52 21.64 6.70
N ASP A 247 6.60 22.31 6.00
CA ASP A 247 5.28 21.82 5.64
C ASP A 247 5.20 21.31 4.19
N SER A 248 6.34 20.92 3.59
CA SER A 248 6.36 20.29 2.26
C SER A 248 5.49 19.03 2.25
N PRO A 249 4.61 18.87 1.25
CA PRO A 249 3.70 17.74 1.18
C PRO A 249 4.37 16.47 0.65
N SER A 250 3.73 15.33 0.88
CA SER A 250 3.91 14.19 -0.03
C SER A 250 3.33 14.55 -1.39
N PHE A 251 3.92 14.02 -2.46
CA PHE A 251 3.49 14.44 -3.80
C PHE A 251 3.45 13.30 -4.81
N ILE A 252 2.62 13.50 -5.84
CA ILE A 252 2.59 12.71 -7.08
C ILE A 252 2.69 13.71 -8.22
N LEU A 253 3.66 13.53 -9.12
CA LEU A 253 3.87 14.40 -10.27
C LEU A 253 3.81 13.58 -11.55
N ALA A 254 2.86 13.93 -12.42
CA ALA A 254 2.72 13.39 -13.75
C ALA A 254 3.26 14.38 -14.79
N HIS A 255 4.21 13.94 -15.61
CA HIS A 255 4.93 14.81 -16.54
C HIS A 255 4.76 14.47 -18.01
N GLY A 256 3.90 13.51 -18.32
CA GLY A 256 3.56 13.08 -19.67
C GLY A 256 2.27 12.28 -19.69
N SER A 257 1.95 11.70 -20.83
CA SER A 257 0.71 10.97 -21.08
C SER A 257 0.82 9.45 -20.88
N GLY A 258 2.02 8.93 -20.68
CA GLY A 258 2.27 7.50 -20.44
C GLY A 258 2.18 7.12 -18.96
N ASP A 259 1.85 5.86 -18.68
CA ASP A 259 1.79 5.34 -17.30
C ASP A 259 3.15 5.39 -16.60
N SER A 260 4.26 5.41 -17.34
CA SER A 260 5.62 5.58 -16.80
C SER A 260 6.02 7.05 -16.59
N ASP A 261 5.22 8.01 -17.06
CA ASP A 261 5.50 9.44 -16.96
C ASP A 261 5.00 10.04 -15.64
N LEU A 262 5.15 9.28 -14.57
CA LEU A 262 4.73 9.65 -13.24
C LEU A 262 5.77 9.19 -12.21
N PHE A 263 6.04 10.05 -11.24
CA PHE A 263 6.76 9.68 -10.04
C PHE A 263 6.11 10.30 -8.80
N TYR A 264 6.36 9.69 -7.67
CA TYR A 264 5.87 10.19 -6.39
C TYR A 264 7.01 10.35 -5.40
N GLY A 265 6.80 11.20 -4.38
CA GLY A 265 7.83 11.43 -3.39
C GLY A 265 7.29 11.94 -2.07
N PHE A 266 8.24 12.05 -1.13
CA PHE A 266 7.99 12.44 0.25
C PHE A 266 8.98 13.52 0.65
N PRO A 267 8.58 14.49 1.48
CA PRO A 267 9.51 15.48 2.01
C PRO A 267 10.60 14.81 2.84
N PRO A 268 11.69 15.51 3.14
CA PRO A 268 12.67 15.04 4.10
C PRO A 268 11.98 14.68 5.43
N LEU A 269 12.26 13.49 5.94
CA LEU A 269 11.76 13.08 7.24
C LEU A 269 12.49 13.82 8.37
N PRO A 270 11.88 13.96 9.55
CA PRO A 270 12.55 14.58 10.70
C PRO A 270 13.92 13.95 10.97
N GLY A 271 14.98 14.77 10.92
CA GLY A 271 16.38 14.33 11.09
C GLY A 271 17.04 13.73 9.85
N GLU A 272 16.34 13.60 8.73
CA GLU A 272 16.90 13.17 7.46
C GLU A 272 17.14 14.36 6.51
N ASN A 273 18.19 14.29 5.68
CA ASN A 273 18.49 15.27 4.65
C ASN A 273 18.32 14.66 3.24
N ALA A 274 17.21 13.97 3.04
CA ALA A 274 16.94 13.33 1.77
C ALA A 274 15.43 13.29 1.45
N VAL A 275 15.11 13.44 0.17
CA VAL A 275 13.77 13.26 -0.38
C VAL A 275 13.65 11.87 -0.95
N LYS A 276 12.70 11.08 -0.46
CA LYS A 276 12.38 9.79 -1.06
C LYS A 276 11.57 10.01 -2.33
N VAL A 277 11.97 9.34 -3.41
CA VAL A 277 11.26 9.34 -4.69
C VAL A 277 11.19 7.91 -5.24
N ALA A 278 10.10 7.60 -5.92
CA ALA A 278 9.95 6.36 -6.67
C ALA A 278 9.01 6.54 -7.88
N THR A 279 9.16 5.67 -8.85
CA THR A 279 8.23 5.48 -9.96
C THR A 279 7.40 4.23 -9.73
N GLU A 280 6.47 3.96 -10.61
CA GLU A 280 5.75 2.69 -10.67
C GLU A 280 6.20 1.90 -11.90
N GLN A 281 6.81 0.74 -11.66
CA GLN A 281 7.47 -0.08 -12.69
C GLN A 281 6.68 -1.35 -12.94
N TYR A 282 5.72 -1.29 -13.84
CA TYR A 282 4.83 -2.42 -14.13
C TYR A 282 5.37 -3.39 -15.18
N GLN A 283 6.49 -3.07 -15.84
CA GLN A 283 7.11 -3.92 -16.86
C GLN A 283 8.21 -4.84 -16.30
N ASN A 284 8.69 -4.58 -15.09
CA ASN A 284 9.76 -5.33 -14.43
C ASN A 284 9.22 -6.56 -13.71
N ASN A 285 8.73 -7.54 -14.50
CA ASN A 285 8.18 -8.78 -13.97
C ASN A 285 9.25 -9.62 -13.29
N THR A 286 8.88 -10.26 -12.19
CA THR A 286 9.74 -11.15 -11.41
C THR A 286 8.91 -12.16 -10.65
N THR A 287 9.55 -13.02 -9.87
CA THR A 287 8.92 -13.93 -8.92
C THR A 287 9.45 -13.66 -7.51
N PRO A 288 8.80 -14.17 -6.45
CA PRO A 288 9.30 -14.05 -5.09
C PRO A 288 10.71 -14.59 -4.87
N THR A 289 11.11 -15.59 -5.66
CA THR A 289 12.42 -16.27 -5.57
C THR A 289 13.50 -15.65 -6.46
N GLU A 290 13.10 -14.97 -7.55
CA GLU A 290 14.03 -14.41 -8.55
C GLU A 290 14.21 -12.91 -8.44
N ILE A 291 13.47 -12.23 -7.56
CA ILE A 291 13.54 -10.78 -7.42
C ILE A 291 14.97 -10.33 -7.06
N ASP A 292 15.58 -9.58 -7.97
CA ASP A 292 16.87 -8.93 -7.70
C ASP A 292 16.68 -7.80 -6.70
N ARG A 293 17.29 -7.95 -5.53
CA ARG A 293 17.23 -6.96 -4.44
C ARG A 293 18.40 -5.98 -4.44
N SER A 294 19.31 -6.11 -5.41
CA SER A 294 20.36 -5.11 -5.64
C SER A 294 19.81 -3.91 -6.43
N ILE A 295 20.39 -2.74 -6.19
CA ILE A 295 20.13 -1.55 -7.00
C ILE A 295 21.48 -1.06 -7.51
N GLN A 296 21.61 -0.98 -8.82
CA GLN A 296 22.80 -0.44 -9.44
C GLN A 296 22.77 1.10 -9.41
N PRO A 297 23.91 1.78 -9.23
CA PRO A 297 23.96 3.24 -9.24
C PRO A 297 23.31 3.88 -10.46
N GLU A 298 23.37 3.20 -11.61
CA GLU A 298 22.79 3.63 -12.88
C GLU A 298 21.27 3.73 -12.83
N GLU A 299 20.59 2.90 -12.01
CA GLU A 299 19.14 2.97 -11.81
C GLU A 299 18.78 4.30 -11.12
N SER A 300 19.50 4.69 -10.07
CA SER A 300 19.29 5.96 -9.36
C SER A 300 19.64 7.16 -10.26
N ASN A 301 20.77 7.11 -10.96
CA ASN A 301 21.22 8.16 -11.85
C ASN A 301 20.22 8.40 -12.99
N ARG A 302 19.70 7.33 -13.59
CA ARG A 302 18.71 7.40 -14.67
C ARG A 302 17.38 7.98 -14.16
N LEU A 303 16.89 7.54 -13.00
CA LEU A 303 15.69 8.12 -12.39
C LEU A 303 15.86 9.63 -12.16
N PHE A 304 17.04 10.04 -11.67
CA PHE A 304 17.30 11.45 -11.43
C PHE A 304 17.37 12.25 -12.74
N SER A 305 18.18 11.81 -13.72
CA SER A 305 18.41 12.54 -14.98
C SER A 305 17.13 12.65 -15.81
N ASP A 306 16.39 11.56 -15.93
CA ASP A 306 15.27 11.46 -16.86
C ASP A 306 13.98 12.07 -16.30
N GLN A 307 13.82 12.06 -14.97
CA GLN A 307 12.57 12.47 -14.32
C GLN A 307 12.80 13.50 -13.21
N VAL A 308 13.36 13.08 -12.07
CA VAL A 308 13.31 13.85 -10.80
C VAL A 308 14.01 15.20 -10.93
N GLY A 309 15.25 15.23 -11.42
CA GLY A 309 16.08 16.45 -11.50
C GLY A 309 15.51 17.55 -12.41
N ARG A 310 14.64 17.16 -13.33
CA ARG A 310 13.92 18.11 -14.21
C ARG A 310 12.81 18.86 -13.45
N TRP A 311 12.07 18.16 -12.60
CA TRP A 311 10.83 18.66 -12.02
C TRP A 311 10.93 19.02 -10.54
N VAL A 312 11.93 18.49 -9.83
CA VAL A 312 12.17 18.81 -8.42
C VAL A 312 13.53 19.48 -8.25
N GLY A 313 13.50 20.75 -7.91
CA GLY A 313 14.72 21.55 -7.64
C GLY A 313 15.26 21.28 -6.25
N GLY A 314 16.55 21.59 -6.06
CA GLY A 314 17.18 21.56 -4.75
C GLY A 314 17.68 20.19 -4.29
N LEU A 315 17.58 19.17 -5.12
CA LEU A 315 18.16 17.85 -4.89
C LEU A 315 19.52 17.73 -5.58
N ALA A 316 20.44 16.96 -4.99
CA ALA A 316 21.62 16.46 -5.66
C ALA A 316 21.27 15.21 -6.49
N ASP A 317 22.07 14.92 -7.50
CA ASP A 317 21.94 13.70 -8.33
C ASP A 317 22.42 12.42 -7.61
N ARG A 318 22.80 12.55 -6.35
CA ARG A 318 23.28 11.47 -5.50
C ARG A 318 22.16 10.85 -4.67
N ALA A 319 21.83 9.60 -4.93
CA ALA A 319 21.02 8.79 -4.02
C ALA A 319 21.87 8.36 -2.81
N VAL A 320 21.46 8.76 -1.60
CA VAL A 320 22.13 8.39 -0.34
C VAL A 320 21.64 7.07 0.23
N ARG A 321 20.49 6.60 -0.22
CA ARG A 321 19.89 5.31 0.11
C ARG A 321 19.02 4.85 -1.05
N SER A 322 18.90 3.54 -1.22
CA SER A 322 17.96 2.92 -2.14
C SER A 322 17.48 1.59 -1.55
N ALA A 323 16.30 1.13 -1.98
CA ALA A 323 15.73 -0.15 -1.57
C ALA A 323 14.87 -0.75 -2.67
N VAL A 324 14.84 -2.08 -2.73
CA VAL A 324 13.94 -2.81 -3.64
C VAL A 324 12.66 -3.18 -2.91
N CYS A 325 11.54 -2.91 -3.55
CA CYS A 325 10.20 -3.29 -3.11
C CYS A 325 9.55 -4.16 -4.18
N ALA A 326 8.43 -4.79 -3.88
CA ALA A 326 7.66 -5.56 -4.85
C ALA A 326 6.20 -5.08 -4.90
N TYR A 327 5.63 -5.00 -6.09
CA TYR A 327 4.19 -4.89 -6.26
C TYR A 327 3.62 -6.25 -6.68
N THR A 328 2.44 -6.59 -6.17
CA THR A 328 1.59 -7.66 -6.67
C THR A 328 0.46 -7.00 -7.42
N VAL A 329 0.39 -7.23 -8.73
CA VAL A 329 -0.43 -6.45 -9.67
C VAL A 329 -1.45 -7.35 -10.33
N THR A 330 -2.70 -6.88 -10.38
CA THR A 330 -3.80 -7.50 -11.15
C THR A 330 -3.87 -6.92 -12.56
N PRO A 331 -4.54 -7.57 -13.52
CA PRO A 331 -4.65 -7.06 -14.90
C PRO A 331 -5.30 -5.68 -15.02
N ASP A 332 -6.20 -5.34 -14.09
CA ASP A 332 -6.95 -4.07 -14.05
C ASP A 332 -6.42 -3.08 -12.99
N PHE A 333 -5.28 -3.37 -12.39
CA PHE A 333 -4.70 -2.62 -11.27
C PHE A 333 -5.61 -2.49 -10.05
N GLY A 334 -6.70 -3.27 -9.99
CA GLY A 334 -7.62 -3.30 -8.86
C GLY A 334 -7.15 -4.23 -7.73
N PHE A 335 -7.91 -4.28 -6.64
CA PHE A 335 -7.68 -5.24 -5.56
C PHE A 335 -8.45 -6.53 -5.81
N ILE A 336 -8.05 -7.62 -5.15
CA ILE A 336 -8.87 -8.83 -5.03
C ILE A 336 -9.18 -9.01 -3.54
N VAL A 337 -10.48 -9.07 -3.23
CA VAL A 337 -11.02 -9.42 -1.90
C VAL A 337 -12.20 -10.36 -2.13
N ASP A 338 -11.95 -11.65 -2.14
CA ASP A 338 -12.99 -12.65 -2.45
C ASP A 338 -12.67 -14.01 -1.82
N ASP A 339 -13.66 -14.89 -1.79
CA ASP A 339 -13.46 -16.25 -1.37
C ASP A 339 -12.77 -17.06 -2.48
N HIS A 340 -11.92 -18.02 -2.09
CA HIS A 340 -11.23 -18.87 -3.02
C HIS A 340 -12.20 -19.86 -3.68
N PRO A 341 -12.29 -19.92 -5.02
CA PRO A 341 -13.33 -20.70 -5.70
C PRO A 341 -13.26 -22.21 -5.47
N ALA A 342 -12.07 -22.74 -5.16
CA ALA A 342 -11.84 -24.19 -4.98
C ALA A 342 -11.51 -24.58 -3.53
N LEU A 343 -11.34 -23.64 -2.61
CA LEU A 343 -10.98 -23.89 -1.21
C LEU A 343 -12.02 -23.26 -0.27
N PRO A 344 -13.11 -23.97 0.07
CA PRO A 344 -14.13 -23.45 0.97
C PRO A 344 -13.51 -23.00 2.31
N GLY A 345 -13.93 -21.83 2.80
CA GLY A 345 -13.40 -21.26 4.04
C GLY A 345 -12.08 -20.48 3.89
N VAL A 346 -11.56 -20.36 2.66
CA VAL A 346 -10.40 -19.52 2.36
C VAL A 346 -10.86 -18.23 1.70
N THR A 347 -10.57 -17.08 2.32
CA THR A 347 -10.76 -15.74 1.73
C THR A 347 -9.38 -15.19 1.34
N VAL A 348 -9.28 -14.61 0.15
CA VAL A 348 -8.03 -14.03 -0.38
C VAL A 348 -8.12 -12.51 -0.37
N ILE A 349 -7.08 -11.86 0.12
CA ILE A 349 -6.88 -10.42 -0.03
C ILE A 349 -5.55 -10.13 -0.71
N SER A 350 -5.61 -9.63 -1.94
CA SER A 350 -4.48 -9.10 -2.69
C SER A 350 -4.77 -7.65 -3.05
N ALA A 351 -4.39 -6.74 -2.17
CA ALA A 351 -4.68 -5.31 -2.27
C ALA A 351 -3.38 -4.51 -2.34
N CYS A 352 -2.63 -4.67 -3.43
CA CYS A 352 -1.39 -3.96 -3.69
C CYS A 352 -1.51 -3.08 -4.94
N SER A 353 -1.21 -3.57 -6.14
CA SER A 353 -1.22 -2.85 -7.42
C SER A 353 -0.62 -1.43 -7.36
N GLY A 354 0.39 -1.22 -6.50
CA GLY A 354 1.06 0.08 -6.30
C GLY A 354 0.41 1.03 -5.29
N HIS A 355 -0.88 0.87 -4.99
CA HIS A 355 -1.61 1.87 -4.19
C HIS A 355 -2.33 1.33 -2.93
N GLY A 356 -2.07 0.08 -2.51
CA GLY A 356 -2.87 -0.63 -1.50
C GLY A 356 -2.70 -0.15 -0.06
N PHE A 357 -1.50 0.24 0.38
CA PHE A 357 -1.19 0.42 1.81
C PHE A 357 -2.15 1.36 2.54
N LYS A 358 -2.50 2.49 1.93
CA LYS A 358 -3.40 3.51 2.52
C LYS A 358 -4.79 2.97 2.87
N HIS A 359 -5.21 1.85 2.26
CA HIS A 359 -6.51 1.21 2.46
C HIS A 359 -6.49 0.07 3.48
N SER A 360 -5.30 -0.36 3.92
CA SER A 360 -5.12 -1.61 4.66
C SER A 360 -5.89 -1.67 5.97
N ALA A 361 -5.95 -0.56 6.73
CA ALA A 361 -6.66 -0.55 8.02
C ALA A 361 -8.16 -0.79 7.84
N ALA A 362 -8.80 -0.14 6.87
CA ALA A 362 -10.23 -0.32 6.58
C ALA A 362 -10.53 -1.67 5.94
N LEU A 363 -9.65 -2.18 5.08
CA LEU A 363 -9.78 -3.53 4.53
C LEU A 363 -9.70 -4.59 5.63
N GLY A 364 -8.78 -4.43 6.59
CA GLY A 364 -8.71 -5.31 7.76
C GLY A 364 -9.99 -5.26 8.62
N GLU A 365 -10.55 -4.06 8.83
CA GLU A 365 -11.82 -3.90 9.53
C GLU A 365 -12.98 -4.55 8.78
N ALA A 366 -13.10 -4.31 7.47
CA ALA A 366 -14.16 -4.87 6.64
C ALA A 366 -14.13 -6.41 6.59
N LEU A 367 -12.92 -7.00 6.48
CA LEU A 367 -12.76 -8.46 6.54
C LEU A 367 -13.14 -9.02 7.92
N ALA A 368 -12.74 -8.35 9.00
CA ALA A 368 -13.12 -8.78 10.33
C ALA A 368 -14.64 -8.68 10.57
N GLN A 369 -15.31 -7.66 10.02
CA GLN A 369 -16.75 -7.53 10.03
C GLN A 369 -17.41 -8.67 9.23
N ARG A 370 -16.96 -8.97 8.01
CA ARG A 370 -17.48 -10.11 7.22
C ARG A 370 -17.38 -11.43 7.95
N VAL A 371 -16.27 -11.65 8.65
CA VAL A 371 -16.07 -12.88 9.44
C VAL A 371 -17.04 -12.97 10.62
N THR A 372 -17.26 -11.86 11.33
CA THR A 372 -18.02 -11.87 12.58
C THR A 372 -19.52 -11.65 12.41
N THR A 373 -19.92 -10.93 11.38
CA THR A 373 -21.33 -10.52 11.16
C THR A 373 -21.90 -10.95 9.81
N GLY A 374 -21.09 -11.54 8.94
CA GLY A 374 -21.46 -11.94 7.57
C GLY A 374 -21.44 -10.80 6.54
N ARG A 375 -21.23 -9.56 6.95
CA ARG A 375 -21.20 -8.38 6.06
C ARG A 375 -20.20 -7.35 6.55
N SER A 376 -19.81 -6.41 5.70
CA SER A 376 -19.03 -5.23 6.07
C SER A 376 -19.81 -3.94 5.84
N ASP A 377 -19.42 -2.89 6.58
CA ASP A 377 -20.01 -1.55 6.42
C ASP A 377 -19.56 -0.89 5.11
N ILE A 378 -18.37 -1.25 4.62
CA ILE A 378 -17.85 -0.81 3.31
C ILE A 378 -18.10 -1.91 2.31
N ASP A 379 -18.67 -1.53 1.17
CA ASP A 379 -18.91 -2.45 0.04
C ASP A 379 -17.57 -2.89 -0.56
N LEU A 380 -17.37 -4.20 -0.69
CA LEU A 380 -16.19 -4.83 -1.28
C LEU A 380 -16.48 -5.53 -2.61
N ASP A 381 -17.70 -5.47 -3.13
CA ASP A 381 -18.14 -6.24 -4.32
C ASP A 381 -17.32 -5.85 -5.56
N SER A 382 -16.92 -4.58 -5.66
CA SER A 382 -16.02 -4.09 -6.73
C SER A 382 -14.66 -4.80 -6.77
N PHE A 383 -14.28 -5.49 -5.70
CA PHE A 383 -13.00 -6.20 -5.58
C PHE A 383 -13.13 -7.71 -5.76
N GLY A 384 -14.31 -8.20 -6.12
CA GLY A 384 -14.59 -9.62 -6.35
C GLY A 384 -13.91 -10.19 -7.60
N LEU A 385 -13.72 -11.51 -7.63
CA LEU A 385 -13.10 -12.24 -8.76
C LEU A 385 -13.99 -12.26 -10.00
N ALA A 386 -15.30 -12.13 -9.86
CA ALA A 386 -16.27 -12.19 -10.96
C ALA A 386 -16.00 -11.16 -12.08
N ARG A 387 -15.26 -10.09 -11.80
CA ARG A 387 -14.89 -9.07 -12.79
C ARG A 387 -13.82 -9.53 -13.79
N PHE A 388 -13.21 -10.67 -13.55
CA PHE A 388 -12.22 -11.25 -14.47
C PHE A 388 -12.76 -12.35 -15.40
N GLY A 389 -14.07 -12.63 -15.34
CA GLY A 389 -14.79 -13.58 -16.22
C GLY A 389 -14.98 -14.94 -15.61
#